data_376125add7c06fd0238d1c1305c1f4d0
#
_entry.id   376125add7c06fd0238d1c1305c1f4d0
#
_cell.length_a   1.000
_cell.length_b   1.000
_cell.length_c   1.000
_cell.angle_alpha   90.00
_cell.angle_beta   90.00
_cell.angle_gamma   90.00
#
_symmetry.space_group_name_H-M   'P 1'
#
loop_
_entity.id
_entity.type
_entity.pdbx_description
1 polymer ?
#
loop_
_entity_poly.entity_id
_entity_poly.type
_entity_poly.pdbx_seq_one_letter_code
_entity_poly.pdbx_strand_id
1 'polypeptide(L)'
;MSVSVPTLDRIRNLEQLYRSGYRSATVDATIDKLLSVEVAKARQEADSLRSRLAELETEYGMSSADFLRRFQAGELGDSADMFEWSAYYQMWLSAQERVRLLEAQAV
;
A
#
# COMPACT_ATOMS: atom_id res chain seq x y z
N MET A 1 -20.56 11.76 -12.10
CA MET A 1 -19.50 12.31 -12.95
C MET A 1 -18.23 11.52 -12.68
N SER A 2 -17.66 10.94 -13.71
CA SER A 2 -16.41 10.19 -13.54
C SER A 2 -15.23 11.16 -13.54
N VAL A 3 -14.30 10.94 -12.61
CA VAL A 3 -13.06 11.70 -12.54
C VAL A 3 -12.08 11.05 -13.51
N SER A 4 -11.60 11.85 -14.48
CA SER A 4 -10.57 11.38 -15.42
C SER A 4 -9.24 11.29 -14.68
N VAL A 5 -8.53 10.16 -14.83
CA VAL A 5 -7.17 9.97 -14.33
C VAL A 5 -6.27 9.76 -15.54
N PRO A 6 -5.60 10.83 -16.02
CA PRO A 6 -4.81 10.75 -17.24
C PRO A 6 -3.75 9.64 -17.22
N THR A 7 -3.11 9.41 -16.07
CA THR A 7 -2.12 8.35 -15.93
C THR A 7 -2.74 6.97 -16.15
N LEU A 8 -3.92 6.73 -15.56
CA LEU A 8 -4.62 5.45 -15.75
C LEU A 8 -4.97 5.22 -17.21
N ASP A 9 -5.43 6.26 -17.89
CA ASP A 9 -5.76 6.16 -19.34
C ASP A 9 -4.53 5.79 -20.15
N ARG A 10 -3.37 6.36 -19.83
CA ARG A 10 -2.10 6.06 -20.50
C ARG A 10 -1.64 4.63 -20.22
N ILE A 11 -1.81 4.15 -19.01
CA ILE A 11 -1.50 2.76 -18.67
C ILE A 11 -2.39 1.82 -19.48
N ARG A 12 -3.67 2.13 -19.59
CA ARG A 12 -4.60 1.34 -20.39
C ARG A 12 -4.21 1.33 -21.86
N ASN A 13 -3.75 2.47 -22.39
CA ASN A 13 -3.29 2.54 -23.78
C ASN A 13 -2.10 1.61 -24.00
N LEU A 14 -1.13 1.58 -23.07
CA LEU A 14 0.00 0.66 -23.15
C LEU A 14 -0.45 -0.79 -23.06
N GLU A 15 -1.39 -1.08 -22.17
CA GLU A 15 -1.95 -2.43 -22.03
C GLU A 15 -2.58 -2.88 -23.35
N GLN A 16 -3.41 -2.03 -23.96
CA GLN A 16 -4.04 -2.36 -25.25
C GLN A 16 -3.01 -2.61 -26.34
N LEU A 17 -1.97 -1.80 -26.38
CA LEU A 17 -0.90 -1.96 -27.35
C LEU A 17 -0.20 -3.32 -27.19
N TYR A 18 0.12 -3.69 -25.95
CA TYR A 18 0.77 -4.97 -25.68
C TYR A 18 -0.16 -6.16 -25.94
N ARG A 19 -1.47 -6.01 -25.68
CA ARG A 19 -2.45 -7.05 -25.99
C ARG A 19 -2.57 -7.30 -27.50
N SER A 20 -2.29 -6.28 -28.32
CA SER A 20 -2.30 -6.43 -29.77
C SER A 20 -1.06 -7.14 -30.32
N GLY A 21 -0.09 -7.47 -29.47
CA GLY A 21 1.13 -8.17 -29.87
C GLY A 21 2.37 -7.28 -30.01
N TYR A 22 2.20 -5.98 -29.84
CA TYR A 22 3.34 -5.04 -29.88
C TYR A 22 4.31 -5.32 -28.72
N ARG A 23 5.61 -5.16 -28.99
CA ARG A 23 6.67 -5.29 -27.97
C ARG A 23 7.68 -4.18 -28.15
N SER A 24 8.19 -3.68 -27.02
CA SER A 24 9.16 -2.59 -27.00
C SER A 24 10.12 -2.77 -25.84
N ALA A 25 11.41 -2.82 -26.13
CA ALA A 25 12.43 -2.89 -25.10
C ALA A 25 12.41 -1.66 -24.19
N THR A 26 12.10 -0.49 -24.74
CA THR A 26 11.98 0.74 -23.96
C THR A 26 10.84 0.65 -22.94
N VAL A 27 9.67 0.18 -23.37
CA VAL A 27 8.52 0.02 -22.47
C VAL A 27 8.85 -1.00 -21.38
N ASP A 28 9.42 -2.16 -21.77
CA ASP A 28 9.76 -3.21 -20.82
C ASP A 28 10.71 -2.69 -19.73
N ALA A 29 11.82 -2.06 -20.13
CA ALA A 29 12.82 -1.57 -19.17
C ALA A 29 12.25 -0.43 -18.30
N THR A 30 11.45 0.45 -18.89
CA THR A 30 10.87 1.58 -18.17
C THR A 30 9.85 1.10 -17.13
N ILE A 31 9.01 0.15 -17.49
CA ILE A 31 8.03 -0.43 -16.57
C ILE A 31 8.74 -1.16 -15.43
N ASP A 32 9.78 -1.95 -15.73
CA ASP A 32 10.57 -2.63 -14.69
C ASP A 32 11.14 -1.63 -13.70
N LYS A 33 11.75 -0.55 -14.20
CA LYS A 33 12.33 0.49 -13.35
C LYS A 33 11.25 1.19 -12.52
N LEU A 34 10.13 1.53 -13.15
CA LEU A 34 9.01 2.19 -12.49
C LEU A 34 8.50 1.34 -11.32
N LEU A 35 8.25 0.06 -11.57
CA LEU A 35 7.76 -0.85 -10.53
C LEU A 35 8.77 -1.00 -9.40
N SER A 36 10.07 -1.10 -9.71
CA SER A 36 11.12 -1.18 -8.69
C SER A 36 11.12 0.04 -7.79
N VAL A 37 10.97 1.23 -8.36
CA VAL A 37 10.92 2.48 -7.59
C VAL A 37 9.69 2.50 -6.69
N GLU A 38 8.52 2.14 -7.23
CA GLU A 38 7.29 2.16 -6.46
C GLU A 38 7.29 1.11 -5.35
N VAL A 39 7.84 -0.07 -5.59
CA VAL A 39 7.99 -1.09 -4.55
C VAL A 39 8.91 -0.58 -3.43
N ALA A 40 10.05 0.02 -3.77
CA ALA A 40 10.97 0.53 -2.77
C ALA A 40 10.31 1.60 -1.90
N LYS A 41 9.54 2.50 -2.49
CA LYS A 41 8.80 3.54 -1.77
C LYS A 41 7.78 2.92 -0.81
N ALA A 42 7.00 1.95 -1.28
CA ALA A 42 5.98 1.30 -0.47
C ALA A 42 6.60 0.51 0.70
N ARG A 43 7.73 -0.16 0.46
CA ARG A 43 8.43 -0.89 1.53
C ARG A 43 9.00 0.04 2.58
N GLN A 44 9.57 1.17 2.16
CA GLN A 44 10.08 2.16 3.10
C GLN A 44 8.95 2.73 3.97
N GLU A 45 7.82 3.04 3.38
CA GLU A 45 6.64 3.49 4.12
C GLU A 45 6.17 2.42 5.12
N ALA A 46 6.07 1.17 4.67
CA ALA A 46 5.66 0.07 5.55
C ALA A 46 6.62 -0.10 6.73
N ASP A 47 7.94 -0.02 6.49
CA ASP A 47 8.95 -0.17 7.54
C ASP A 47 8.85 0.95 8.57
N SER A 48 8.67 2.20 8.12
CA SER A 48 8.51 3.34 9.01
C SER A 48 7.26 3.20 9.88
N LEU A 49 6.16 2.80 9.27
CA LEU A 49 4.91 2.56 9.99
C LEU A 49 5.03 1.38 10.95
N ARG A 50 5.73 0.31 10.54
CA ARG A 50 5.92 -0.86 11.40
C ARG A 50 6.68 -0.50 12.67
N SER A 51 7.69 0.37 12.57
CA SER A 51 8.43 0.84 13.74
C SER A 51 7.52 1.58 14.72
N ARG A 52 6.66 2.46 14.20
CA ARG A 52 5.71 3.20 15.05
C ARG A 52 4.69 2.26 15.68
N LEU A 53 4.19 1.29 14.93
CA LEU A 53 3.27 0.30 15.46
C LEU A 53 3.89 -0.55 16.57
N ALA A 54 5.17 -0.93 16.40
CA ALA A 54 5.89 -1.69 17.43
C ALA A 54 5.97 -0.92 18.75
N GLU A 55 6.19 0.39 18.70
CA GLU A 55 6.19 1.23 19.89
C GLU A 55 4.84 1.19 20.60
N LEU A 56 3.76 1.36 19.87
CA LEU A 56 2.42 1.34 20.44
C LEU A 56 2.05 -0.06 20.98
N GLU A 57 2.42 -1.10 20.25
CA GLU A 57 2.18 -2.49 20.68
C GLU A 57 2.89 -2.78 22.00
N THR A 58 4.11 -2.28 22.16
CA THR A 58 4.87 -2.42 23.41
C THR A 58 4.22 -1.62 24.54
N GLU A 59 3.85 -0.38 24.27
CA GLU A 59 3.26 0.51 25.26
C GLU A 59 1.95 -0.03 25.81
N TYR A 60 1.09 -0.56 24.96
CA TYR A 60 -0.24 -1.01 25.35
C TYR A 60 -0.37 -2.53 25.50
N GLY A 61 0.68 -3.29 25.23
CA GLY A 61 0.71 -4.73 25.48
C GLY A 61 -0.23 -5.56 24.63
N MET A 62 -0.48 -5.14 23.39
CA MET A 62 -1.34 -5.89 22.47
C MET A 62 -0.88 -5.70 21.03
N SER A 63 -1.25 -6.64 20.14
CA SER A 63 -0.97 -6.50 18.72
C SER A 63 -1.86 -5.43 18.09
N SER A 64 -1.40 -4.86 16.98
CA SER A 64 -2.21 -3.87 16.25
C SER A 64 -3.49 -4.48 15.70
N ALA A 65 -3.48 -5.75 15.31
CA ALA A 65 -4.69 -6.43 14.85
C ALA A 65 -5.73 -6.54 15.97
N ASP A 66 -5.30 -6.96 17.17
CA ASP A 66 -6.19 -7.03 18.33
C ASP A 66 -6.68 -5.65 18.75
N PHE A 67 -5.77 -4.67 18.72
CA PHE A 67 -6.13 -3.29 19.02
C PHE A 67 -7.25 -2.80 18.09
N LEU A 68 -7.11 -2.97 16.79
CA LEU A 68 -8.10 -2.45 15.84
C LEU A 68 -9.46 -3.09 16.05
N ARG A 69 -9.49 -4.40 16.27
CA ARG A 69 -10.73 -5.13 16.55
C ARG A 69 -11.44 -4.58 17.79
N ARG A 70 -10.69 -4.37 18.87
CA ARG A 70 -11.24 -3.87 20.15
C ARG A 70 -11.63 -2.41 20.06
N PHE A 71 -10.85 -1.62 19.31
CA PHE A 71 -11.15 -0.20 19.09
C PHE A 71 -12.46 -0.05 18.30
N GLN A 72 -12.63 -0.83 17.25
CA GLN A 72 -13.87 -0.81 16.45
C GLN A 72 -15.08 -1.31 17.23
N ALA A 73 -14.86 -2.16 18.22
CA ALA A 73 -15.93 -2.64 19.11
C ALA A 73 -16.25 -1.64 20.23
N GLY A 74 -15.53 -0.50 20.29
CA GLY A 74 -15.79 0.52 21.31
C GLY A 74 -15.21 0.23 22.68
N GLU A 75 -14.28 -0.74 22.80
CA GLU A 75 -13.78 -1.19 24.08
C GLU A 75 -12.61 -0.35 24.61
N LEU A 76 -12.00 0.49 23.78
CA LEU A 76 -10.73 1.14 24.13
C LEU A 76 -10.81 2.66 24.23
N GLY A 77 -11.99 3.24 24.07
CA GLY A 77 -12.16 4.69 24.13
C GLY A 77 -11.68 5.38 22.84
N ASP A 78 -11.49 6.70 22.93
CA ASP A 78 -11.25 7.54 21.75
C ASP A 78 -10.11 8.56 21.98
N SER A 79 -9.06 8.17 22.71
CA SER A 79 -7.91 9.04 22.91
C SER A 79 -7.17 9.31 21.59
N ALA A 80 -6.33 10.33 21.59
CA ALA A 80 -5.50 10.66 20.43
C ALA A 80 -4.61 9.49 20.02
N ASP A 81 -4.02 8.77 21.00
CA ASP A 81 -3.19 7.61 20.73
C ASP A 81 -3.99 6.51 20.01
N MET A 82 -5.24 6.29 20.41
CA MET A 82 -6.07 5.26 19.80
C MET A 82 -6.37 5.61 18.34
N PHE A 83 -6.69 6.88 18.05
CA PHE A 83 -6.92 7.32 16.67
C PHE A 83 -5.65 7.23 15.82
N GLU A 84 -4.51 7.66 16.37
CA GLU A 84 -3.23 7.56 15.67
C GLU A 84 -2.88 6.11 15.36
N TRP A 85 -3.03 5.21 16.33
CA TRP A 85 -2.73 3.80 16.15
C TRP A 85 -3.60 3.19 15.05
N SER A 86 -4.88 3.48 15.07
CA SER A 86 -5.81 3.02 14.03
C SER A 86 -5.37 3.50 12.64
N ALA A 87 -5.02 4.79 12.52
CA ALA A 87 -4.57 5.37 11.25
C ALA A 87 -3.28 4.72 10.78
N TYR A 88 -2.28 4.58 11.64
CA TYR A 88 -1.00 3.97 11.29
C TYR A 88 -1.16 2.51 10.85
N TYR A 89 -2.00 1.76 11.55
CA TYR A 89 -2.22 0.36 11.20
C TYR A 89 -2.90 0.23 9.84
N GLN A 90 -3.91 1.06 9.57
CA GLN A 90 -4.58 1.05 8.26
C GLN A 90 -3.63 1.49 7.14
N MET A 91 -2.78 2.48 7.40
CA MET A 91 -1.77 2.91 6.42
C MET A 91 -0.75 1.80 6.16
N TRP A 92 -0.34 1.08 7.21
CA TRP A 92 0.58 -0.05 7.07
C TRP A 92 -0.04 -1.17 6.23
N LEU A 93 -1.30 -1.51 6.49
CA LEU A 93 -2.01 -2.52 5.69
C LEU A 93 -2.10 -2.09 4.22
N SER A 94 -2.34 -0.80 3.97
CA SER A 94 -2.39 -0.26 2.60
C SER A 94 -1.02 -0.35 1.92
N ALA A 95 0.06 -0.03 2.63
CA ALA A 95 1.41 -0.14 2.08
C ALA A 95 1.77 -1.59 1.76
N GLN A 96 1.42 -2.53 2.63
CA GLN A 96 1.62 -3.96 2.39
C GLN A 96 0.85 -4.43 1.15
N GLU A 97 -0.40 -4.01 1.02
CA GLU A 97 -1.22 -4.36 -0.15
C GLU A 97 -0.64 -3.77 -1.43
N ARG A 98 -0.11 -2.55 -1.36
CA ARG A 98 0.53 -1.91 -2.52
C ARG A 98 1.75 -2.70 -2.97
N VAL A 99 2.59 -3.15 -2.02
CA VAL A 99 3.73 -4.02 -2.35
C VAL A 99 3.25 -5.30 -3.03
N ARG A 100 2.22 -5.93 -2.47
CA ARG A 100 1.68 -7.17 -3.03
C ARG A 100 1.22 -6.97 -4.48
N LEU A 101 0.48 -5.89 -4.74
CA LEU A 101 -0.02 -5.61 -6.08
C LEU A 101 1.11 -5.30 -7.07
N LEU A 102 2.12 -4.55 -6.63
CA LEU A 102 3.24 -4.15 -7.49
C LEU A 102 4.16 -5.32 -7.81
N GLU A 103 4.26 -6.31 -6.93
CA GLU A 103 5.10 -7.49 -7.13
C GLU A 103 4.33 -8.67 -7.72
N ALA A 104 3.02 -8.56 -7.88
CA ALA A 104 2.22 -9.63 -8.43
C ALA A 104 2.65 -9.92 -9.86
N GLN A 105 2.85 -11.21 -10.16
CA GLN A 105 3.21 -11.65 -11.50
C GLN A 105 1.99 -12.24 -12.18
N ALA A 106 1.84 -11.93 -13.47
CA ALA A 106 0.82 -12.56 -14.27
C ALA A 106 1.17 -14.02 -14.47
N VAL A 107 0.18 -14.87 -14.29
CA VAL A 107 0.35 -16.32 -14.44
C VAL A 107 -0.21 -16.75 -15.80
#